data_929f46c8d3b148663a21c601f5873638
#
_entry.id   929f46c8d3b148663a21c601f5873638
#
_cell.length_a   1.000
_cell.length_b   1.000
_cell.length_c   1.000
_cell.angle_alpha   90.00
_cell.angle_beta   90.00
_cell.angle_gamma   90.00
#
_symmetry.space_group_name_H-M   'P 1'
#
loop_
_entity.id
_entity.type
_entity.pdbx_description
1 polymer ?
#
loop_
_entity_poly.entity_id
_entity_poly.type
_entity_poly.pdbx_seq_one_letter_code
_entity_poly.pdbx_strand_id
1 'polypeptide(L)'
;LLTEPRRELKREILKLRKVTRLNLPNCYLLSDAVAEVVVTTDVGPRVVHYGLVGGENVLGECAEAVVSTEWGEFRPYGGHRLWTAPEASPRSYAPDNDRVAFEAEGEHAIRLVAPVEKRSGVQKEIRVALDGTGRATLRHRITNLNSWRVEMAAWVLTIMRGGGMAIIPQEPYGPHPQYLLPSRTLTLWPYTDMSDPRLQFGRKLILVKSDERAQSPQKIGVANKLGWSAYLSGELLFVKRFGYTEGASYPDSGCNNEVFTAASFIELESLSPLKYLEPGETIEHVERWQLFEGVKACEDEESLDVTLAPLIEQAMIVSM
;
A
#
# COMPACT_ATOMS: atom_id res chain seq x y z
N LEU A 1 35.64 26.64 -29.80
CA LEU A 1 34.35 25.93 -29.79
C LEU A 1 34.64 24.45 -29.51
N LEU A 2 34.70 24.07 -28.24
CA LEU A 2 34.84 22.68 -27.79
C LEU A 2 33.43 22.23 -27.35
N THR A 3 32.85 21.37 -28.16
CA THR A 3 31.60 20.65 -27.82
C THR A 3 31.91 19.62 -26.74
N GLU A 4 31.38 19.82 -25.53
CA GLU A 4 31.38 18.81 -24.51
C GLU A 4 30.56 17.58 -24.98
N PRO A 5 31.07 16.35 -24.78
CA PRO A 5 30.31 15.15 -25.11
C PRO A 5 29.13 15.05 -24.13
N ARG A 6 27.91 14.97 -24.66
CA ARG A 6 26.74 14.56 -23.93
C ARG A 6 27.06 13.23 -23.23
N ARG A 7 27.05 13.23 -21.90
CA ARG A 7 27.04 12.01 -21.14
C ARG A 7 25.79 11.19 -21.55
N GLU A 8 25.99 10.14 -22.32
CA GLU A 8 25.01 9.08 -22.48
C GLU A 8 24.75 8.54 -21.07
N LEU A 9 23.58 8.84 -20.52
CA LEU A 9 23.04 8.09 -19.39
C LEU A 9 22.95 6.63 -19.86
N LYS A 10 23.91 5.80 -19.43
CA LYS A 10 23.79 4.36 -19.52
C LYS A 10 22.48 4.02 -18.82
N ARG A 11 21.47 3.59 -19.59
CA ARG A 11 20.30 2.88 -19.04
C ARG A 11 20.86 1.71 -18.25
N GLU A 12 20.97 1.87 -16.93
CA GLU A 12 21.37 0.74 -16.09
C GLU A 12 20.23 -0.27 -16.14
N ILE A 13 20.63 -1.45 -16.54
CA ILE A 13 19.77 -2.61 -16.79
C ILE A 13 19.06 -2.97 -15.48
N LEU A 14 17.75 -3.08 -15.53
CA LEU A 14 16.96 -3.66 -14.46
C LEU A 14 17.49 -5.06 -14.10
N LYS A 15 17.68 -5.32 -12.80
CA LYS A 15 18.32 -6.54 -12.33
C LYS A 15 17.35 -7.35 -11.49
N LEU A 16 17.12 -8.57 -11.89
CA LEU A 16 16.42 -9.57 -11.11
C LEU A 16 17.42 -10.55 -10.50
N ARG A 17 17.43 -10.67 -9.17
CA ARG A 17 18.30 -11.62 -8.48
C ARG A 17 17.62 -12.29 -7.29
N LYS A 18 17.99 -13.53 -7.01
CA LYS A 18 17.53 -14.25 -5.82
C LYS A 18 18.28 -13.74 -4.58
N VAL A 19 17.54 -13.52 -3.49
CA VAL A 19 18.06 -13.05 -2.19
C VAL A 19 17.36 -13.76 -1.04
N THR A 20 17.90 -13.65 0.17
CA THR A 20 17.24 -14.07 1.41
C THR A 20 16.77 -12.84 2.17
N ARG A 21 15.51 -12.81 2.62
CA ARG A 21 14.95 -11.75 3.45
C ARG A 21 13.99 -12.34 4.49
N LEU A 22 13.96 -11.80 5.72
CA LEU A 22 13.07 -12.27 6.81
C LEU A 22 13.17 -13.80 7.05
N ASN A 23 14.36 -14.36 6.96
CA ASN A 23 14.61 -15.80 7.00
C ASN A 23 13.91 -16.61 5.89
N LEU A 24 13.40 -15.94 4.84
CA LEU A 24 12.80 -16.58 3.67
C LEU A 24 13.86 -16.66 2.55
N PRO A 25 14.31 -17.88 2.18
CA PRO A 25 15.43 -18.06 1.26
C PRO A 25 15.08 -17.86 -0.22
N ASN A 26 13.79 -17.86 -0.57
CA ASN A 26 13.34 -17.75 -1.95
C ASN A 26 12.67 -16.40 -2.20
N CYS A 27 13.38 -15.32 -1.87
CA CYS A 27 12.99 -13.97 -2.24
C CYS A 27 13.67 -13.55 -3.55
N TYR A 28 13.03 -12.63 -4.26
CA TYR A 28 13.57 -12.07 -5.50
C TYR A 28 13.59 -10.55 -5.41
N LEU A 29 14.77 -10.00 -5.64
CA LEU A 29 15.00 -8.56 -5.72
C LEU A 29 14.90 -8.13 -7.17
N LEU A 30 14.03 -7.18 -7.44
CA LEU A 30 13.93 -6.42 -8.68
C LEU A 30 14.45 -5.01 -8.39
N SER A 31 15.44 -4.55 -9.13
CA SER A 31 16.01 -3.21 -8.95
C SER A 31 16.20 -2.48 -10.27
N ASP A 32 16.03 -1.17 -10.26
CA ASP A 32 16.48 -0.27 -11.30
C ASP A 32 17.63 0.62 -10.78
N ALA A 33 17.91 1.74 -11.45
CA ALA A 33 18.97 2.66 -11.03
C ALA A 33 18.62 3.44 -9.75
N VAL A 34 17.36 3.45 -9.32
CA VAL A 34 16.84 4.32 -8.26
C VAL A 34 16.27 3.55 -7.08
N ALA A 35 15.50 2.49 -7.34
CA ALA A 35 14.78 1.76 -6.29
C ALA A 35 14.96 0.24 -6.37
N GLU A 36 14.71 -0.40 -5.25
CA GLU A 36 14.74 -1.84 -5.04
C GLU A 36 13.41 -2.31 -4.46
N VAL A 37 12.88 -3.41 -5.03
CA VAL A 37 11.71 -4.12 -4.51
C VAL A 37 12.09 -5.57 -4.27
N VAL A 38 11.73 -6.12 -3.09
CA VAL A 38 11.90 -7.56 -2.82
C VAL A 38 10.54 -8.20 -2.62
N VAL A 39 10.30 -9.26 -3.36
CA VAL A 39 9.13 -10.14 -3.19
C VAL A 39 9.56 -11.49 -2.64
N THR A 40 8.66 -12.20 -1.95
CA THR A 40 8.92 -13.59 -1.52
C THR A 40 8.05 -14.57 -2.28
N THR A 41 8.62 -15.77 -2.52
CA THR A 41 7.90 -16.90 -3.11
C THR A 41 7.68 -18.04 -2.10
N ASP A 42 8.19 -17.91 -0.89
CA ASP A 42 8.00 -18.92 0.16
C ASP A 42 6.62 -18.86 0.78
N VAL A 43 6.00 -17.66 0.80
CA VAL A 43 4.69 -17.36 1.35
C VAL A 43 4.04 -16.23 0.56
N GLY A 44 2.74 -16.01 0.69
CA GLY A 44 2.08 -14.83 0.17
C GLY A 44 1.09 -15.07 -0.97
N PRO A 45 0.97 -14.12 -1.92
CA PRO A 45 2.00 -13.20 -2.47
C PRO A 45 2.27 -11.97 -1.60
N ARG A 46 3.55 -11.54 -1.50
CA ARG A 46 3.97 -10.40 -0.67
C ARG A 46 5.13 -9.62 -1.28
N VAL A 47 5.13 -8.30 -1.01
CA VAL A 47 6.32 -7.44 -1.17
C VAL A 47 6.87 -7.16 0.23
N VAL A 48 8.11 -7.53 0.48
CA VAL A 48 8.73 -7.45 1.81
C VAL A 48 9.79 -6.35 1.93
N HIS A 49 10.10 -5.70 0.82
CA HIS A 49 11.00 -4.55 0.78
C HIS A 49 10.64 -3.60 -0.36
N TYR A 50 10.69 -2.32 -0.07
CA TYR A 50 10.76 -1.25 -1.04
C TYR A 50 11.65 -0.15 -0.47
N GLY A 51 12.66 0.25 -1.22
CA GLY A 51 13.65 1.24 -0.79
C GLY A 51 14.38 1.83 -1.99
N LEU A 52 15.14 2.88 -1.76
CA LEU A 52 16.12 3.35 -2.74
C LEU A 52 17.28 2.35 -2.81
N VAL A 53 17.98 2.31 -3.91
CA VAL A 53 19.11 1.37 -4.11
C VAL A 53 20.15 1.54 -3.00
N GLY A 54 20.35 0.47 -2.21
CA GLY A 54 21.24 0.47 -1.06
C GLY A 54 20.74 1.26 0.15
N GLY A 55 19.50 1.76 0.09
CA GLY A 55 18.85 2.49 1.18
C GLY A 55 18.07 1.59 2.13
N GLU A 56 17.35 2.22 3.05
CA GLU A 56 16.54 1.52 4.03
C GLU A 56 15.21 1.04 3.45
N ASN A 57 14.68 -0.03 4.04
CA ASN A 57 13.33 -0.51 3.74
C ASN A 57 12.30 0.46 4.32
N VAL A 58 11.42 1.03 3.50
CA VAL A 58 10.31 1.87 3.99
C VAL A 58 9.19 1.04 4.59
N LEU A 59 9.13 -0.27 4.24
CA LEU A 59 8.13 -1.20 4.76
C LEU A 59 8.54 -1.72 6.14
N GLY A 60 7.54 -1.95 7.00
CA GLY A 60 7.72 -2.56 8.31
C GLY A 60 7.89 -4.07 8.24
N GLU A 61 8.59 -4.64 9.20
CA GLU A 61 8.86 -6.06 9.32
C GLU A 61 8.23 -6.61 10.61
N CYS A 62 7.48 -7.71 10.50
CA CYS A 62 6.75 -8.37 11.60
C CYS A 62 6.96 -9.89 11.54
N ALA A 63 8.19 -10.34 11.30
CA ALA A 63 8.52 -11.75 11.03
C ALA A 63 8.09 -12.70 12.16
N GLU A 64 8.14 -12.25 13.41
CA GLU A 64 7.83 -13.06 14.60
C GLU A 64 6.33 -13.03 14.98
N ALA A 65 5.53 -12.16 14.34
CA ALA A 65 4.11 -12.06 14.66
C ALA A 65 3.34 -13.29 14.16
N VAL A 66 2.45 -13.80 14.99
CA VAL A 66 1.56 -14.93 14.67
C VAL A 66 0.17 -14.61 15.16
N VAL A 67 -0.83 -14.79 14.30
CA VAL A 67 -2.24 -14.65 14.63
C VAL A 67 -2.89 -16.02 14.44
N SER A 68 -3.42 -16.59 15.53
CA SER A 68 -4.16 -17.86 15.48
C SER A 68 -5.58 -17.60 14.98
N THR A 69 -6.00 -18.35 13.97
CA THR A 69 -7.37 -18.32 13.42
C THR A 69 -7.97 -19.72 13.39
N GLU A 70 -9.28 -19.83 13.18
CA GLU A 70 -9.95 -21.12 12.96
C GLU A 70 -9.44 -21.86 11.70
N TRP A 71 -8.77 -21.14 10.79
CA TRP A 71 -8.22 -21.70 9.55
C TRP A 71 -6.73 -22.04 9.65
N GLY A 72 -6.11 -21.74 10.79
CA GLY A 72 -4.71 -21.97 11.06
C GLY A 72 -3.97 -20.70 11.46
N GLU A 73 -2.66 -20.77 11.54
CA GLU A 73 -1.82 -19.62 11.86
C GLU A 73 -1.66 -18.70 10.66
N PHE A 74 -2.02 -17.44 10.82
CA PHE A 74 -1.69 -16.36 9.91
C PHE A 74 -0.43 -15.65 10.41
N ARG A 75 0.55 -15.43 9.52
CA ARG A 75 1.80 -14.74 9.82
C ARG A 75 1.90 -13.45 9.00
N PRO A 76 1.85 -12.28 9.61
CA PRO A 76 1.92 -11.01 8.89
C PRO A 76 3.20 -10.81 8.09
N TYR A 77 4.36 -11.26 8.59
CA TYR A 77 5.71 -11.01 8.06
C TYR A 77 6.06 -9.53 7.88
N GLY A 78 5.09 -8.66 7.77
CA GLY A 78 5.25 -7.26 7.40
C GLY A 78 5.12 -7.01 5.90
N GLY A 79 5.55 -5.85 5.46
CA GLY A 79 5.50 -5.46 4.06
C GLY A 79 4.10 -5.25 3.52
N HIS A 80 3.89 -5.67 2.29
CA HIS A 80 2.65 -5.42 1.55
C HIS A 80 1.98 -6.73 1.14
N ARG A 81 0.66 -6.79 1.34
CA ARG A 81 -0.16 -7.98 1.09
C ARG A 81 -1.54 -7.66 0.53
N LEU A 82 -2.20 -8.66 -0.05
CA LEU A 82 -3.53 -8.58 -0.62
C LEU A 82 -4.54 -9.40 0.20
N TRP A 83 -5.57 -8.74 0.68
CA TRP A 83 -6.70 -9.35 1.38
C TRP A 83 -8.01 -9.15 0.62
N THR A 84 -9.08 -9.77 1.12
CA THR A 84 -10.46 -9.57 0.67
C THR A 84 -11.23 -8.71 1.66
N ALA A 85 -11.92 -7.67 1.17
CA ALA A 85 -12.87 -6.88 1.95
C ALA A 85 -14.32 -7.22 1.56
N PRO A 86 -15.31 -6.93 2.43
CA PRO A 86 -15.21 -6.43 3.79
C PRO A 86 -14.43 -7.34 4.72
N GLU A 87 -13.83 -6.80 5.79
CA GLU A 87 -13.12 -7.59 6.77
C GLU A 87 -14.05 -8.61 7.43
N ALA A 88 -13.63 -9.86 7.48
CA ALA A 88 -14.36 -10.94 8.11
C ALA A 88 -13.42 -12.03 8.64
N SER A 89 -13.55 -12.37 9.92
CA SER A 89 -12.86 -13.53 10.49
C SER A 89 -13.66 -14.81 10.19
N PRO A 90 -12.99 -15.90 9.79
CA PRO A 90 -11.55 -16.05 9.56
C PRO A 90 -11.11 -15.74 8.12
N ARG A 91 -12.04 -15.34 7.21
CA ARG A 91 -11.81 -15.22 5.76
C ARG A 91 -10.66 -14.27 5.41
N SER A 92 -10.66 -13.04 5.96
CA SER A 92 -9.63 -12.05 5.66
C SER A 92 -8.26 -12.47 6.21
N TYR A 93 -8.25 -13.28 7.27
CA TYR A 93 -7.06 -13.83 7.91
C TYR A 93 -6.70 -15.24 7.44
N ALA A 94 -7.15 -15.62 6.23
CA ALA A 94 -6.79 -16.91 5.66
C ALA A 94 -5.26 -17.06 5.60
N PRO A 95 -4.70 -18.17 6.13
CA PRO A 95 -3.26 -18.39 6.07
C PRO A 95 -2.76 -18.40 4.62
N ASP A 96 -1.70 -17.64 4.35
CA ASP A 96 -1.01 -17.58 3.08
C ASP A 96 0.43 -18.08 3.20
N ASN A 97 0.62 -19.16 3.97
CA ASN A 97 1.91 -19.74 4.33
C ASN A 97 2.47 -20.69 3.26
N ASP A 98 1.76 -20.87 2.16
CA ASP A 98 2.18 -21.75 1.06
C ASP A 98 3.01 -20.99 0.03
N ARG A 99 3.87 -21.77 -0.68
CA ARG A 99 4.65 -21.21 -1.78
C ARG A 99 3.78 -20.70 -2.90
N VAL A 100 4.19 -19.56 -3.46
CA VAL A 100 3.53 -18.93 -4.60
C VAL A 100 4.27 -19.26 -5.89
N ALA A 101 3.53 -19.37 -6.99
CA ALA A 101 4.12 -19.45 -8.32
C ALA A 101 4.77 -18.11 -8.66
N PHE A 102 5.95 -18.17 -9.29
CA PHE A 102 6.77 -17.04 -9.66
C PHE A 102 7.00 -17.03 -11.16
N GLU A 103 6.79 -15.88 -11.78
CA GLU A 103 7.07 -15.66 -13.19
C GLU A 103 7.78 -14.30 -13.35
N ALA A 104 8.93 -14.32 -14.02
CA ALA A 104 9.60 -13.11 -14.44
C ALA A 104 9.02 -12.66 -15.79
N GLU A 105 8.45 -11.46 -15.83
CA GLU A 105 7.89 -10.87 -17.05
C GLU A 105 8.90 -9.89 -17.66
N GLY A 106 9.82 -10.42 -18.45
CA GLY A 106 10.97 -9.67 -18.96
C GLY A 106 11.92 -9.26 -17.83
N GLU A 107 12.56 -8.11 -18.00
CA GLU A 107 13.53 -7.59 -17.03
C GLU A 107 12.90 -6.64 -16.00
N HIS A 108 11.62 -6.28 -16.18
CA HIS A 108 11.00 -5.14 -15.50
C HIS A 108 9.88 -5.52 -14.56
N ALA A 109 9.41 -6.75 -14.57
CA ALA A 109 8.28 -7.17 -13.77
C ALA A 109 8.37 -8.60 -13.25
N ILE A 110 7.69 -8.81 -12.14
CA ILE A 110 7.53 -10.10 -11.47
C ILE A 110 6.04 -10.32 -11.24
N ARG A 111 5.57 -11.52 -11.54
CA ARG A 111 4.21 -11.97 -11.25
C ARG A 111 4.25 -13.08 -10.21
N LEU A 112 3.46 -12.94 -9.16
CA LEU A 112 3.30 -13.89 -8.07
C LEU A 112 1.86 -14.36 -8.02
N VAL A 113 1.63 -15.67 -8.06
CA VAL A 113 0.29 -16.26 -8.01
C VAL A 113 0.21 -17.23 -6.83
N ALA A 114 -0.67 -16.95 -5.88
CA ALA A 114 -0.93 -17.85 -4.74
C ALA A 114 -1.63 -19.13 -5.20
N PRO A 115 -1.48 -20.24 -4.46
CA PRO A 115 -2.45 -21.33 -4.54
C PRO A 115 -3.87 -20.85 -4.25
N VAL A 116 -4.86 -21.59 -4.73
CA VAL A 116 -6.26 -21.30 -4.42
C VAL A 116 -6.48 -21.47 -2.92
N GLU A 117 -7.04 -20.48 -2.27
CA GLU A 117 -7.49 -20.58 -0.88
C GLU A 117 -8.65 -21.56 -0.77
N LYS A 118 -8.39 -22.75 -0.26
CA LYS A 118 -9.35 -23.88 -0.29
C LYS A 118 -10.70 -23.60 0.38
N ARG A 119 -10.73 -22.70 1.38
CA ARG A 119 -11.94 -22.41 2.16
C ARG A 119 -12.73 -21.23 1.64
N SER A 120 -12.06 -20.23 1.09
CA SER A 120 -12.69 -19.04 0.49
C SER A 120 -12.94 -19.19 -1.01
N GLY A 121 -12.26 -20.13 -1.66
CA GLY A 121 -12.38 -20.38 -3.10
C GLY A 121 -11.85 -19.23 -3.95
N VAL A 122 -10.93 -18.42 -3.45
CA VAL A 122 -10.32 -17.33 -4.22
C VAL A 122 -8.85 -17.61 -4.50
N GLN A 123 -8.36 -17.02 -5.59
CA GLN A 123 -6.94 -17.00 -5.92
C GLN A 123 -6.44 -15.57 -5.97
N LYS A 124 -5.31 -15.31 -5.29
CA LYS A 124 -4.68 -14.00 -5.19
C LYS A 124 -3.44 -13.92 -6.06
N GLU A 125 -3.24 -12.78 -6.69
CA GLU A 125 -2.08 -12.49 -7.53
C GLU A 125 -1.57 -11.07 -7.24
N ILE A 126 -0.25 -10.91 -7.17
CA ILE A 126 0.40 -9.60 -7.19
C ILE A 126 1.44 -9.59 -8.31
N ARG A 127 1.33 -8.58 -9.17
CA ARG A 127 2.35 -8.25 -10.17
C ARG A 127 3.04 -6.98 -9.77
N VAL A 128 4.38 -6.98 -9.74
CA VAL A 128 5.21 -5.82 -9.40
C VAL A 128 6.07 -5.48 -10.60
N ALA A 129 6.11 -4.20 -10.97
CA ALA A 129 6.96 -3.70 -12.04
C ALA A 129 7.66 -2.41 -11.63
N LEU A 130 8.92 -2.25 -12.00
CA LEU A 130 9.67 -0.99 -11.93
C LEU A 130 9.77 -0.35 -13.32
N ASP A 131 9.69 0.97 -13.40
CA ASP A 131 9.68 1.72 -14.67
C ASP A 131 11.05 2.28 -15.09
N GLY A 132 12.10 1.98 -14.35
CA GLY A 132 13.45 2.51 -14.58
C GLY A 132 13.73 3.86 -13.93
N THR A 133 12.74 4.46 -13.27
CA THR A 133 12.86 5.75 -12.56
C THR A 133 12.61 5.62 -11.05
N GLY A 134 12.58 4.39 -10.52
CA GLY A 134 12.30 4.09 -9.13
C GLY A 134 10.82 3.97 -8.80
N ARG A 135 9.93 4.17 -9.76
CA ARG A 135 8.48 3.99 -9.54
C ARG A 135 8.10 2.53 -9.64
N ALA A 136 7.40 2.03 -8.62
CA ALA A 136 6.84 0.69 -8.64
C ALA A 136 5.35 0.74 -8.98
N THR A 137 4.91 -0.12 -9.90
CA THR A 137 3.49 -0.38 -10.16
C THR A 137 3.14 -1.76 -9.64
N LEU A 138 2.18 -1.82 -8.73
CA LEU A 138 1.66 -3.06 -8.17
C LEU A 138 0.23 -3.28 -8.67
N ARG A 139 0.01 -4.42 -9.30
CA ARG A 139 -1.31 -4.84 -9.78
C ARG A 139 -1.75 -6.03 -8.96
N HIS A 140 -2.86 -5.89 -8.27
CA HIS A 140 -3.44 -6.91 -7.39
C HIS A 140 -4.66 -7.49 -8.08
N ARG A 141 -4.81 -8.81 -8.03
CA ARG A 141 -5.95 -9.50 -8.62
C ARG A 141 -6.49 -10.55 -7.65
N ILE A 142 -7.80 -10.63 -7.54
CA ILE A 142 -8.50 -11.69 -6.82
C ILE A 142 -9.49 -12.32 -7.80
N THR A 143 -9.33 -13.61 -8.05
CA THR A 143 -10.20 -14.38 -8.94
C THR A 143 -11.12 -15.24 -8.09
N ASN A 144 -12.43 -15.19 -8.39
CA ASN A 144 -13.43 -16.09 -7.80
C ASN A 144 -13.36 -17.45 -8.50
N LEU A 145 -12.92 -18.48 -7.78
CA LEU A 145 -12.89 -19.86 -8.25
C LEU A 145 -13.94 -20.75 -7.57
N ASN A 146 -14.91 -20.13 -6.86
CA ASN A 146 -16.09 -20.83 -6.38
C ASN A 146 -17.04 -21.16 -7.55
N SER A 147 -17.99 -22.07 -7.30
CA SER A 147 -19.07 -22.39 -8.24
C SER A 147 -20.28 -21.44 -8.13
N TRP A 148 -20.17 -20.37 -7.35
CA TRP A 148 -21.21 -19.37 -7.11
C TRP A 148 -20.63 -17.96 -7.09
N ARG A 149 -21.50 -17.00 -7.31
CA ARG A 149 -21.16 -15.57 -7.24
C ARG A 149 -20.79 -15.14 -5.81
N VAL A 150 -19.77 -14.33 -5.69
CA VAL A 150 -19.35 -13.71 -4.41
C VAL A 150 -19.22 -12.19 -4.56
N GLU A 151 -19.49 -11.45 -3.50
CA GLU A 151 -19.23 -10.01 -3.44
C GLU A 151 -17.98 -9.75 -2.61
N MET A 152 -17.05 -8.99 -3.17
CA MET A 152 -15.82 -8.61 -2.46
C MET A 152 -15.15 -7.39 -3.09
N ALA A 153 -14.21 -6.82 -2.35
CA ALA A 153 -13.23 -5.85 -2.85
C ALA A 153 -11.82 -6.38 -2.62
N ALA A 154 -10.88 -5.94 -3.45
CA ALA A 154 -9.46 -6.09 -3.15
C ALA A 154 -9.08 -5.09 -2.07
N TRP A 155 -8.52 -5.58 -0.99
CA TRP A 155 -8.03 -4.80 0.14
C TRP A 155 -6.53 -5.00 0.28
N VAL A 156 -5.80 -3.91 0.13
CA VAL A 156 -4.34 -3.95 0.03
C VAL A 156 -3.75 -3.23 1.23
N LEU A 157 -2.96 -3.95 2.02
CA LEU A 157 -2.39 -3.46 3.27
C LEU A 157 -0.87 -3.32 3.11
N THR A 158 -0.35 -2.16 3.50
CA THR A 158 1.09 -1.89 3.49
C THR A 158 1.52 -1.51 4.89
N ILE A 159 2.21 -2.42 5.58
CA ILE A 159 2.83 -2.13 6.87
C ILE A 159 4.04 -1.25 6.62
N MET A 160 4.07 -0.09 7.24
CA MET A 160 5.17 0.86 7.18
C MET A 160 6.09 0.67 8.38
N ARG A 161 7.38 0.95 8.21
CA ARG A 161 8.33 0.91 9.33
C ARG A 161 7.91 1.89 10.44
N GLY A 162 8.26 1.62 11.69
CA GLY A 162 7.90 2.48 12.82
C GLY A 162 8.55 3.86 12.79
N GLY A 163 8.07 4.76 13.66
CA GLY A 163 8.64 6.08 13.87
C GLY A 163 8.27 7.14 12.85
N GLY A 164 7.28 6.88 11.99
CA GLY A 164 6.84 7.82 10.98
C GLY A 164 5.38 8.25 11.12
N MET A 165 4.88 8.86 10.06
CA MET A 165 3.57 9.48 10.02
C MET A 165 2.89 9.20 8.67
N ALA A 166 1.68 8.65 8.71
CA ALA A 166 0.81 8.58 7.54
C ALA A 166 0.16 9.93 7.28
N ILE A 167 0.03 10.27 6.00
CA ILE A 167 -0.51 11.53 5.51
C ILE A 167 -1.61 11.21 4.50
N ILE A 168 -2.83 11.63 4.80
CA ILE A 168 -4.02 11.41 3.96
C ILE A 168 -4.52 12.78 3.51
N PRO A 169 -4.67 13.03 2.21
CA PRO A 169 -5.26 14.27 1.74
C PRO A 169 -6.76 14.29 1.99
N GLN A 170 -7.30 15.46 2.20
CA GLN A 170 -8.73 15.72 2.25
C GLN A 170 -9.19 16.47 1.02
N GLU A 171 -10.46 16.28 0.66
CA GLU A 171 -11.13 17.13 -0.33
C GLU A 171 -10.89 18.62 -0.02
N PRO A 172 -10.71 19.46 -1.05
CA PRO A 172 -10.42 20.87 -0.86
C PRO A 172 -11.41 21.55 0.10
N TYR A 173 -10.88 22.40 0.96
CA TYR A 173 -11.71 23.20 1.83
C TYR A 173 -12.55 24.20 1.00
N GLY A 174 -13.85 24.19 1.22
CA GLY A 174 -14.79 25.10 0.59
C GLY A 174 -15.51 25.95 1.64
N PRO A 175 -15.52 27.31 1.51
CA PRO A 175 -16.17 28.17 2.49
C PRO A 175 -17.70 28.14 2.36
N HIS A 176 -18.41 28.19 3.48
CA HIS A 176 -19.85 28.49 3.52
C HIS A 176 -20.07 30.00 3.19
N PRO A 177 -21.09 30.37 2.38
CA PRO A 177 -22.18 29.54 1.88
C PRO A 177 -21.99 29.01 0.44
N GLN A 178 -20.80 29.04 -0.11
CA GLN A 178 -20.54 28.60 -1.49
C GLN A 178 -20.60 27.07 -1.65
N TYR A 179 -20.26 26.33 -0.58
CA TYR A 179 -20.25 24.87 -0.55
C TYR A 179 -21.21 24.39 0.55
N LEU A 180 -22.37 23.89 0.13
CA LEU A 180 -23.47 23.53 1.05
C LEU A 180 -23.55 22.01 1.29
N LEU A 181 -23.03 21.20 0.39
CA LEU A 181 -23.16 19.74 0.48
C LEU A 181 -21.93 19.10 1.12
N PRO A 182 -22.10 17.97 1.85
CA PRO A 182 -21.00 17.21 2.37
C PRO A 182 -20.06 16.72 1.23
N SER A 183 -18.77 16.86 1.41
CA SER A 183 -17.75 16.42 0.43
C SER A 183 -16.74 15.43 1.03
N ARG A 184 -16.65 15.36 2.36
CA ARG A 184 -15.65 14.55 3.08
C ARG A 184 -16.34 13.44 3.85
N THR A 185 -15.75 12.24 3.80
CA THR A 185 -16.20 11.09 4.58
C THR A 185 -15.09 10.71 5.56
N LEU A 186 -15.46 10.48 6.80
CA LEU A 186 -14.61 9.93 7.83
C LEU A 186 -15.34 8.76 8.48
N THR A 187 -14.74 7.58 8.40
CA THR A 187 -15.24 6.36 9.04
C THR A 187 -14.39 6.04 10.24
N LEU A 188 -15.04 5.71 11.35
CA LEU A 188 -14.43 5.38 12.62
C LEU A 188 -14.83 3.96 13.02
N TRP A 189 -13.87 3.17 13.48
CA TRP A 189 -14.12 1.85 14.06
C TRP A 189 -14.57 1.98 15.52
N PRO A 190 -15.22 0.97 16.11
CA PRO A 190 -15.69 1.03 17.49
C PRO A 190 -14.60 1.29 18.55
N TYR A 191 -13.34 1.03 18.18
CA TYR A 191 -12.17 1.24 19.03
C TYR A 191 -11.41 2.53 18.70
N THR A 192 -11.87 3.33 17.73
CA THR A 192 -11.22 4.61 17.40
C THR A 192 -11.54 5.66 18.45
N ASP A 193 -10.51 6.21 19.07
CA ASP A 193 -10.61 7.35 19.98
C ASP A 193 -10.13 8.62 19.26
N MET A 194 -11.07 9.50 18.92
CA MET A 194 -10.74 10.76 18.23
C MET A 194 -9.91 11.73 19.07
N SER A 195 -9.78 11.49 20.38
CA SER A 195 -8.91 12.29 21.26
C SER A 195 -7.48 11.74 21.32
N ASP A 196 -7.20 10.62 20.68
CA ASP A 196 -5.87 10.03 20.63
C ASP A 196 -4.88 10.99 19.94
N PRO A 197 -3.76 11.37 20.60
CA PRO A 197 -2.82 12.35 20.06
C PRO A 197 -2.11 11.91 18.78
N ARG A 198 -2.18 10.63 18.43
CA ARG A 198 -1.68 10.12 17.14
C ARG A 198 -2.53 10.57 15.96
N LEU A 199 -3.80 10.90 16.18
CA LEU A 199 -4.75 11.34 15.16
C LEU A 199 -4.81 12.86 15.12
N GLN A 200 -4.50 13.47 13.97
CA GLN A 200 -4.56 14.91 13.78
C GLN A 200 -5.40 15.22 12.54
N PHE A 201 -6.51 15.92 12.74
CA PHE A 201 -7.46 16.29 11.69
C PHE A 201 -7.28 17.75 11.30
N GLY A 202 -6.59 17.98 10.20
CA GLY A 202 -6.36 19.31 9.66
C GLY A 202 -7.44 19.74 8.65
N ARG A 203 -7.20 20.87 7.99
CA ARG A 203 -8.08 21.40 6.93
C ARG A 203 -7.81 20.73 5.57
N LYS A 204 -6.57 20.35 5.30
CA LYS A 204 -6.10 19.79 4.03
C LYS A 204 -5.65 18.34 4.18
N LEU A 205 -5.13 17.98 5.35
CA LEU A 205 -4.51 16.70 5.61
C LEU A 205 -5.07 16.07 6.89
N ILE A 206 -5.12 14.75 6.91
CA ILE A 206 -5.24 13.97 8.14
C ILE A 206 -3.89 13.29 8.36
N LEU A 207 -3.37 13.41 9.57
CA LEU A 207 -2.08 12.82 9.95
C LEU A 207 -2.31 11.73 10.99
N VAL A 208 -1.66 10.58 10.79
CA VAL A 208 -1.70 9.47 11.74
C VAL A 208 -0.26 9.08 12.08
N LYS A 209 0.11 9.24 13.35
CA LYS A 209 1.48 8.93 13.84
C LYS A 209 1.54 7.55 14.47
N SER A 210 2.68 6.88 14.35
CA SER A 210 3.00 5.73 15.20
C SER A 210 3.54 6.19 16.55
N ASP A 211 3.21 5.48 17.61
CA ASP A 211 3.81 5.67 18.95
C ASP A 211 3.96 4.29 19.62
N GLU A 212 5.20 3.86 19.81
CA GLU A 212 5.55 2.58 20.42
C GLU A 212 4.99 2.41 21.86
N ARG A 213 4.72 3.53 22.55
CA ARG A 213 4.16 3.53 23.90
C ARG A 213 2.65 3.37 23.91
N ALA A 214 1.98 3.55 22.76
CA ALA A 214 0.52 3.45 22.68
C ALA A 214 0.06 2.01 22.84
N GLN A 215 -0.90 1.79 23.75
CA GLN A 215 -1.40 0.46 24.08
C GLN A 215 -2.61 0.04 23.23
N SER A 216 -3.38 1.00 22.74
CA SER A 216 -4.60 0.76 21.98
C SER A 216 -4.41 0.99 20.48
N PRO A 217 -4.99 0.14 19.62
CA PRO A 217 -4.99 0.42 18.19
C PRO A 217 -5.91 1.60 17.86
N GLN A 218 -5.65 2.26 16.73
CA GLN A 218 -6.51 3.25 16.13
C GLN A 218 -6.70 2.92 14.66
N LYS A 219 -7.89 3.14 14.13
CA LYS A 219 -8.18 3.00 12.69
C LYS A 219 -9.13 4.10 12.24
N ILE A 220 -8.84 4.68 11.10
CA ILE A 220 -9.71 5.62 10.40
C ILE A 220 -9.79 5.26 8.93
N GLY A 221 -10.90 5.59 8.30
CA GLY A 221 -11.10 5.42 6.85
C GLY A 221 -11.70 6.66 6.21
N VAL A 222 -11.40 6.87 4.94
CA VAL A 222 -11.90 8.01 4.16
C VAL A 222 -12.29 7.58 2.74
N ALA A 223 -13.23 8.31 2.13
CA ALA A 223 -13.43 8.29 0.69
C ALA A 223 -12.43 9.26 0.05
N ASN A 224 -11.24 8.76 -0.27
CA ASN A 224 -10.13 9.54 -0.79
C ASN A 224 -10.24 9.67 -2.32
N LYS A 225 -10.86 10.75 -2.78
CA LYS A 225 -11.03 11.04 -4.21
C LYS A 225 -9.77 11.56 -4.87
N LEU A 226 -8.82 12.09 -4.09
CA LEU A 226 -7.53 12.57 -4.59
C LEU A 226 -6.59 11.43 -4.98
N GLY A 227 -6.87 10.21 -4.51
CA GLY A 227 -6.24 9.00 -5.00
C GLY A 227 -4.77 8.82 -4.60
N TRP A 228 -4.37 9.38 -3.46
CA TRP A 228 -3.04 9.17 -2.90
C TRP A 228 -3.04 9.17 -1.37
N SER A 229 -2.08 8.51 -0.79
CA SER A 229 -1.67 8.68 0.60
C SER A 229 -0.15 8.58 0.68
N ALA A 230 0.44 9.10 1.75
CA ALA A 230 1.88 9.11 1.90
C ALA A 230 2.30 8.69 3.31
N TYR A 231 3.57 8.32 3.44
CA TYR A 231 4.20 8.02 4.72
C TYR A 231 5.56 8.71 4.80
N LEU A 232 5.74 9.54 5.79
CA LEU A 232 6.99 10.24 6.06
C LEU A 232 7.68 9.63 7.27
N SER A 233 8.92 9.15 7.08
CA SER A 233 9.77 8.61 8.16
C SER A 233 11.17 9.15 8.02
N GLY A 234 11.62 9.92 9.02
CA GLY A 234 12.85 10.69 8.87
C GLY A 234 12.72 11.71 7.74
N GLU A 235 13.62 11.63 6.77
CA GLU A 235 13.60 12.47 5.56
C GLU A 235 13.18 11.67 4.31
N LEU A 236 12.64 10.44 4.46
CA LEU A 236 12.16 9.61 3.37
C LEU A 236 10.63 9.68 3.29
N LEU A 237 10.10 10.16 2.18
CA LEU A 237 8.69 10.18 1.87
C LEU A 237 8.35 9.04 0.91
N PHE A 238 7.44 8.17 1.31
CA PHE A 238 6.77 7.19 0.47
C PHE A 238 5.43 7.75 0.02
N VAL A 239 5.15 7.74 -1.27
CA VAL A 239 3.86 8.12 -1.85
C VAL A 239 3.24 6.89 -2.50
N LYS A 240 2.01 6.60 -2.09
CA LYS A 240 1.15 5.54 -2.64
C LYS A 240 -0.01 6.18 -3.38
N ARG A 241 -0.22 5.79 -4.65
CA ARG A 241 -1.35 6.21 -5.48
C ARG A 241 -2.25 5.03 -5.76
N PHE A 242 -3.55 5.29 -5.78
CA PHE A 242 -4.59 4.30 -6.07
C PHE A 242 -5.81 4.98 -6.71
N GLY A 243 -6.72 4.18 -7.26
CA GLY A 243 -7.91 4.71 -7.93
C GLY A 243 -9.04 5.04 -6.97
N TYR A 244 -9.89 5.99 -7.40
CA TYR A 244 -11.24 6.19 -6.88
C TYR A 244 -12.22 6.20 -8.05
N THR A 245 -13.33 5.49 -7.90
CA THR A 245 -14.41 5.46 -8.91
C THR A 245 -15.63 6.14 -8.33
N GLU A 246 -15.99 7.30 -8.87
CA GLU A 246 -17.16 8.06 -8.44
C GLU A 246 -18.45 7.23 -8.62
N GLY A 247 -19.30 7.24 -7.59
CA GLY A 247 -20.57 6.50 -7.59
C GLY A 247 -20.47 5.01 -7.37
N ALA A 248 -19.26 4.43 -7.27
CA ALA A 248 -19.09 3.03 -6.91
C ALA A 248 -19.29 2.80 -5.41
N SER A 249 -19.77 1.61 -5.04
CA SER A 249 -19.83 1.18 -3.65
C SER A 249 -18.46 0.71 -3.18
N TYR A 250 -18.04 1.17 -2.01
CA TYR A 250 -16.80 0.72 -1.36
C TYR A 250 -17.12 0.04 -0.03
N PRO A 251 -16.24 -0.82 0.49
CA PRO A 251 -16.36 -1.36 1.85
C PRO A 251 -16.39 -0.26 2.93
N ASP A 252 -16.65 -0.64 4.14
CA ASP A 252 -16.43 0.14 5.36
C ASP A 252 -17.01 1.57 5.28
N SER A 253 -18.31 1.62 4.93
CA SER A 253 -19.07 2.89 4.76
C SER A 253 -18.55 3.81 3.63
N GLY A 254 -17.93 3.24 2.60
CA GLY A 254 -17.49 3.95 1.41
C GLY A 254 -16.01 4.32 1.39
N CYS A 255 -15.17 3.63 2.17
CA CYS A 255 -13.74 3.89 2.23
C CYS A 255 -12.98 3.20 1.09
N ASN A 256 -12.13 3.96 0.40
CA ASN A 256 -11.10 3.41 -0.48
C ASN A 256 -9.69 3.61 0.06
N ASN A 257 -9.54 4.29 1.20
CA ASN A 257 -8.28 4.49 1.89
C ASN A 257 -8.50 4.44 3.40
N GLU A 258 -7.72 3.60 4.05
CA GLU A 258 -7.77 3.42 5.50
C GLU A 258 -6.36 3.47 6.08
N VAL A 259 -6.26 3.85 7.33
CA VAL A 259 -5.01 3.82 8.10
C VAL A 259 -5.29 3.18 9.44
N PHE A 260 -4.55 2.11 9.71
CA PHE A 260 -4.51 1.45 11.01
C PHE A 260 -3.16 1.74 11.67
N THR A 261 -3.14 1.98 12.97
CA THR A 261 -1.91 2.09 13.75
C THR A 261 -2.03 1.34 15.07
N ALA A 262 -1.01 0.58 15.40
CA ALA A 262 -0.90 -0.11 16.67
C ALA A 262 0.57 -0.14 17.11
N ALA A 263 0.86 0.32 18.33
CA ALA A 263 2.22 0.40 18.85
C ALA A 263 3.19 1.04 17.83
N SER A 264 4.15 0.25 17.33
CA SER A 264 5.25 0.72 16.51
C SER A 264 5.00 0.78 15.01
N PHE A 265 3.83 0.34 14.50
CA PHE A 265 3.60 0.29 13.06
C PHE A 265 2.33 1.02 12.61
N ILE A 266 2.31 1.35 11.34
CA ILE A 266 1.16 1.90 10.63
C ILE A 266 0.90 1.01 9.42
N GLU A 267 -0.37 0.73 9.13
CA GLU A 267 -0.81 0.18 7.86
C GLU A 267 -1.42 1.29 7.02
N LEU A 268 -0.84 1.50 5.83
CA LEU A 268 -1.47 2.29 4.77
C LEU A 268 -2.25 1.35 3.88
N GLU A 269 -3.56 1.51 3.87
CA GLU A 269 -4.46 0.59 3.20
C GLU A 269 -5.18 1.28 2.04
N SER A 270 -5.42 0.54 0.96
CA SER A 270 -6.28 0.98 -0.13
C SER A 270 -7.22 -0.13 -0.56
N LEU A 271 -8.42 0.25 -1.02
CA LEU A 271 -9.47 -0.70 -1.38
C LEU A 271 -10.00 -0.40 -2.78
N SER A 272 -10.31 -1.47 -3.51
CA SER A 272 -11.10 -1.35 -4.73
C SER A 272 -12.59 -1.17 -4.41
N PRO A 273 -13.42 -0.76 -5.38
CA PRO A 273 -14.86 -0.90 -5.25
C PRO A 273 -15.27 -2.34 -4.96
N LEU A 274 -16.39 -2.50 -4.21
CA LEU A 274 -17.09 -3.77 -4.10
C LEU A 274 -17.59 -4.21 -5.47
N LYS A 275 -17.38 -5.47 -5.78
CA LYS A 275 -17.83 -6.08 -7.04
C LYS A 275 -18.41 -7.46 -6.78
N TYR A 276 -19.53 -7.75 -7.43
CA TYR A 276 -20.01 -9.13 -7.59
C TYR A 276 -19.16 -9.82 -8.65
N LEU A 277 -18.55 -10.93 -8.28
CA LEU A 277 -17.72 -11.77 -9.16
C LEU A 277 -18.45 -13.08 -9.43
N GLU A 278 -18.80 -13.32 -10.67
CA GLU A 278 -19.25 -14.65 -11.13
C GLU A 278 -18.08 -15.66 -11.08
N PRO A 279 -18.34 -16.96 -11.15
CA PRO A 279 -17.29 -17.97 -11.24
C PRO A 279 -16.29 -17.68 -12.36
N GLY A 280 -15.00 -17.61 -12.04
CA GLY A 280 -13.91 -17.27 -12.96
C GLY A 280 -13.66 -15.77 -13.16
N GLU A 281 -14.52 -14.89 -12.66
CA GLU A 281 -14.28 -13.45 -12.76
C GLU A 281 -13.22 -12.95 -11.78
N THR A 282 -12.60 -11.84 -12.15
CA THR A 282 -11.49 -11.23 -11.41
C THR A 282 -11.78 -9.77 -11.10
N ILE A 283 -11.48 -9.36 -9.88
CA ILE A 283 -11.35 -7.96 -9.49
C ILE A 283 -9.88 -7.56 -9.54
N GLU A 284 -9.63 -6.34 -9.97
CA GLU A 284 -8.28 -5.77 -10.05
C GLU A 284 -8.18 -4.47 -9.27
N HIS A 285 -7.05 -4.26 -8.58
CA HIS A 285 -6.70 -3.02 -7.91
C HIS A 285 -5.24 -2.67 -8.21
N VAL A 286 -4.97 -1.42 -8.53
CA VAL A 286 -3.63 -0.97 -8.93
C VAL A 286 -3.14 0.12 -8.00
N GLU A 287 -1.95 -0.08 -7.47
CA GLU A 287 -1.19 0.94 -6.76
C GLU A 287 0.06 1.35 -7.54
N ARG A 288 0.49 2.60 -7.37
CA ARG A 288 1.77 3.10 -7.84
C ARG A 288 2.52 3.75 -6.69
N TRP A 289 3.76 3.36 -6.51
CA TRP A 289 4.61 3.79 -5.41
C TRP A 289 5.77 4.61 -5.91
N GLN A 290 6.17 5.60 -5.13
CA GLN A 290 7.36 6.40 -5.37
C GLN A 290 7.99 6.84 -4.05
N LEU A 291 9.32 6.95 -4.03
CA LEU A 291 10.10 7.44 -2.90
C LEU A 291 10.73 8.79 -3.25
N PHE A 292 10.82 9.65 -2.23
CA PHE A 292 11.50 10.94 -2.30
C PHE A 292 12.37 11.10 -1.05
N GLU A 293 13.62 11.51 -1.25
CA GLU A 293 14.57 11.80 -0.16
C GLU A 293 14.63 13.30 0.16
N GLY A 294 15.17 13.62 1.34
CA GLY A 294 15.40 14.99 1.77
C GLY A 294 14.11 15.74 2.14
N VAL A 295 13.02 15.02 2.39
CA VAL A 295 11.73 15.60 2.75
C VAL A 295 11.69 15.81 4.26
N LYS A 296 11.74 17.06 4.68
CA LYS A 296 11.70 17.39 6.10
C LYS A 296 10.28 17.42 6.65
N ALA A 297 10.12 16.87 7.84
CA ALA A 297 8.88 17.05 8.58
C ALA A 297 8.70 18.54 8.92
N CYS A 298 7.46 19.01 8.79
CA CYS A 298 7.07 20.36 9.13
C CYS A 298 6.24 20.36 10.42
N GLU A 299 6.32 21.44 11.19
CA GLU A 299 5.59 21.57 12.47
C GLU A 299 4.09 21.83 12.24
N ASP A 300 3.74 22.47 11.13
CA ASP A 300 2.39 22.87 10.81
C ASP A 300 1.92 22.29 9.45
N GLU A 301 0.60 22.19 9.30
CA GLU A 301 -0.05 21.62 8.12
C GLU A 301 0.25 22.40 6.83
N GLU A 302 0.29 23.74 6.90
CA GLU A 302 0.48 24.58 5.71
C GLU A 302 1.88 24.41 5.13
N SER A 303 2.91 24.41 5.98
CA SER A 303 4.30 24.16 5.58
C SER A 303 4.47 22.74 5.04
N LEU A 304 3.79 21.76 5.64
CA LEU A 304 3.82 20.38 5.16
C LEU A 304 3.14 20.26 3.79
N ASP A 305 1.97 20.86 3.61
CA ASP A 305 1.25 20.85 2.33
C ASP A 305 2.07 21.50 1.20
N VAL A 306 2.70 22.65 1.46
CA VAL A 306 3.59 23.31 0.51
C VAL A 306 4.79 22.45 0.15
N THR A 307 5.36 21.74 1.12
CA THR A 307 6.50 20.82 0.89
C THR A 307 6.10 19.62 0.06
N LEU A 308 4.92 19.07 0.32
CA LEU A 308 4.43 17.86 -0.37
C LEU A 308 3.91 18.15 -1.77
N ALA A 309 3.28 19.30 -2.02
CA ALA A 309 2.57 19.58 -3.27
C ALA A 309 3.38 19.26 -4.53
N PRO A 310 4.63 19.74 -4.73
CA PRO A 310 5.40 19.43 -5.92
C PRO A 310 5.79 17.95 -6.04
N LEU A 311 5.98 17.26 -4.92
CA LEU A 311 6.34 15.84 -4.88
C LEU A 311 5.13 14.97 -5.25
N ILE A 312 3.96 15.32 -4.74
CA ILE A 312 2.71 14.67 -5.10
C ILE A 312 2.39 14.90 -6.57
N GLU A 313 2.54 16.13 -7.07
CA GLU A 313 2.36 16.43 -8.50
C GLU A 313 3.29 15.56 -9.35
N GLN A 314 4.57 15.47 -9.00
CA GLN A 314 5.53 14.58 -9.67
C GLN A 314 5.10 13.11 -9.60
N ALA A 315 4.61 12.65 -8.45
CA ALA A 315 4.11 11.29 -8.30
C ALA A 315 2.84 11.06 -9.14
N MET A 316 2.02 12.09 -9.38
CA MET A 316 0.78 12.00 -10.18
C MET A 316 1.04 11.91 -11.70
N ILE A 317 2.21 12.27 -12.19
CA ILE A 317 2.56 12.14 -13.61
C ILE A 317 2.62 10.64 -13.95
N VAL A 318 1.83 10.22 -14.92
CA VAL A 318 1.91 8.86 -15.49
C VAL A 318 3.01 8.91 -16.54
N SER A 319 4.07 8.10 -16.38
CA SER A 319 5.02 7.86 -17.48
C SER A 319 4.26 7.23 -18.64
N MET A 320 4.24 7.92 -19.78
CA MET A 320 3.66 7.40 -21.03
C MET A 320 4.49 6.24 -21.58
#